data_24a52c1bcf7d3d1c0a57afb461ae9b20
#
_entry.id   24a52c1bcf7d3d1c0a57afb461ae9b20
#
_cell.length_a   1.000
_cell.length_b   1.000
_cell.length_c   1.000
_cell.angle_alpha   90.00
_cell.angle_beta   90.00
_cell.angle_gamma   90.00
#
_symmetry.space_group_name_H-M   'P 1'
#
loop_
_entity.id
_entity.type
_entity.pdbx_description
1 polymer ?
#
loop_
_entity_poly.entity_id
_entity_poly.type
_entity_poly.pdbx_seq_one_letter_code
_entity_poly.pdbx_strand_id
1 'polypeptide(L)'
;MSEEHRKRILVVDDEADVRAYLSMALEDAGFEVATAADGLDALEIARRDPPDLISLDLIMPRHSGARCYHDLQKDKRLAKIPVLIVTGHARDQLGRADFEEMTMSGPGIYLEKPVSPDSYVSAVRKLLGLETPASKPPSAGQLRSQLSEALAGADEETLKRALDAIRGK
;
A
#
# COMPACT_ATOMS: atom_id res chain seq x y z
N MET A 1 -23.55 21.79 4.12
CA MET A 1 -22.10 21.51 4.15
C MET A 1 -21.91 20.09 4.65
N SER A 2 -21.64 19.20 3.76
CA SER A 2 -21.20 17.86 4.16
C SER A 2 -19.77 17.96 4.67
N GLU A 3 -19.58 17.78 5.96
CA GLU A 3 -18.24 17.47 6.45
C GLU A 3 -17.82 16.20 5.74
N GLU A 4 -16.91 16.33 4.78
CA GLU A 4 -16.28 15.15 4.19
C GLU A 4 -15.56 14.42 5.31
N HIS A 5 -16.15 13.32 5.73
CA HIS A 5 -15.57 12.47 6.74
C HIS A 5 -14.24 11.95 6.21
N ARG A 6 -13.15 12.48 6.75
CA ARG A 6 -11.81 12.05 6.35
C ARG A 6 -11.69 10.56 6.62
N LYS A 7 -11.22 9.83 5.64
CA LYS A 7 -10.95 8.41 5.81
C LYS A 7 -9.86 8.21 6.85
N ARG A 8 -10.09 7.30 7.77
CA ARG A 8 -9.16 6.98 8.85
C ARG A 8 -8.33 5.76 8.48
N ILE A 9 -7.02 5.88 8.60
CA ILE A 9 -6.06 4.82 8.34
C ILE A 9 -5.37 4.45 9.65
N LEU A 10 -5.32 3.17 9.96
CA LEU A 10 -4.53 2.65 11.08
C LEU A 10 -3.19 2.16 10.56
N VAL A 11 -2.11 2.77 10.99
CA VAL A 11 -0.73 2.37 10.63
C VAL A 11 -0.14 1.53 11.75
N VAL A 12 0.20 0.29 11.44
CA VAL A 12 0.74 -0.70 12.37
C VAL A 12 2.16 -1.07 11.94
N ASP A 13 3.14 -0.64 12.72
CA ASP A 13 4.56 -0.94 12.52
C ASP A 13 5.29 -0.81 13.86
N ASP A 14 6.24 -1.69 14.15
CA ASP A 14 7.00 -1.65 15.40
C ASP A 14 8.11 -0.57 15.38
N GLU A 15 8.54 -0.14 14.20
CA GLU A 15 9.54 0.89 14.04
C GLU A 15 8.90 2.29 14.09
N ALA A 16 9.23 3.08 15.11
CA ALA A 16 8.68 4.41 15.32
C ALA A 16 8.94 5.36 14.14
N ASP A 17 10.11 5.28 13.54
CA ASP A 17 10.50 6.11 12.39
C ASP A 17 9.67 5.77 11.15
N VAL A 18 9.41 4.49 10.92
CA VAL A 18 8.58 4.02 9.81
C VAL A 18 7.12 4.46 10.03
N ARG A 19 6.59 4.29 11.25
CA ARG A 19 5.25 4.78 11.58
C ARG A 19 5.10 6.27 11.32
N ALA A 20 6.07 7.06 11.76
CA ALA A 20 6.08 8.52 11.55
C ALA A 20 6.12 8.88 10.07
N TYR A 21 6.97 8.20 9.31
CA TYR A 21 7.12 8.40 7.87
C TYR A 21 5.82 8.11 7.10
N LEU A 22 5.22 6.95 7.36
CA LEU A 22 3.98 6.53 6.71
C LEU A 22 2.79 7.41 7.13
N SER A 23 2.72 7.77 8.41
CA SER A 23 1.68 8.67 8.93
C SER A 23 1.74 10.05 8.28
N MET A 24 2.93 10.61 8.16
CA MET A 24 3.13 11.92 7.51
C MET A 24 2.67 11.88 6.05
N ALA A 25 3.01 10.85 5.31
CA ALA A 25 2.58 10.68 3.93
C ALA A 25 1.05 10.65 3.78
N LEU A 26 0.38 9.98 4.69
CA LEU A 26 -1.08 9.89 4.71
C LEU A 26 -1.75 11.20 5.13
N GLU A 27 -1.23 11.85 6.16
CA GLU A 27 -1.73 13.16 6.63
C GLU A 27 -1.61 14.22 5.55
N ASP A 28 -0.47 14.26 4.85
CA ASP A 28 -0.25 15.16 3.72
C ASP A 28 -1.23 14.90 2.57
N ALA A 29 -1.69 13.66 2.44
CA ALA A 29 -2.68 13.27 1.44
C ALA A 29 -4.14 13.51 1.88
N GLY A 30 -4.36 14.01 3.11
CA GLY A 30 -5.68 14.37 3.63
C GLY A 30 -6.38 13.28 4.44
N PHE A 31 -5.69 12.21 4.80
CA PHE A 31 -6.24 11.15 5.65
C PHE A 31 -6.09 11.47 7.14
N GLU A 32 -6.99 10.91 7.95
CA GLU A 32 -6.83 10.84 9.40
C GLU A 32 -6.02 9.58 9.74
N VAL A 33 -5.03 9.70 10.62
CA VAL A 33 -4.13 8.60 10.93
C VAL A 33 -4.17 8.25 12.41
N ALA A 34 -4.35 6.95 12.70
CA ALA A 34 -4.08 6.35 14.00
C ALA A 34 -2.88 5.41 13.86
N THR A 35 -2.13 5.21 14.92
CA THR A 35 -0.93 4.37 14.91
C THR A 35 -0.96 3.30 16.00
N ALA A 36 -0.37 2.16 15.72
CA ALA A 36 -0.14 1.09 16.69
C ALA A 36 1.27 0.54 16.54
N ALA A 37 1.89 0.17 17.66
CA ALA A 37 3.26 -0.33 17.68
C ALA A 37 3.35 -1.86 17.62
N ASP A 38 2.25 -2.56 17.81
CA ASP A 38 2.16 -4.02 17.72
C ASP A 38 0.74 -4.47 17.34
N GLY A 39 0.59 -5.77 17.11
CA GLY A 39 -0.68 -6.34 16.67
C GLY A 39 -1.79 -6.31 17.72
N LEU A 40 -1.47 -6.39 19.00
CA LEU A 40 -2.47 -6.32 20.09
C LEU A 40 -3.04 -4.92 20.20
N ASP A 41 -2.19 -3.92 20.16
CA ASP A 41 -2.55 -2.51 20.18
C ASP A 41 -3.43 -2.16 18.96
N ALA A 42 -3.05 -2.68 17.79
CA ALA A 42 -3.81 -2.53 16.57
C ALA A 42 -5.24 -3.10 16.68
N LEU A 43 -5.37 -4.30 17.23
CA LEU A 43 -6.68 -4.93 17.44
C LEU A 43 -7.55 -4.14 18.42
N GLU A 44 -6.98 -3.65 19.51
CA GLU A 44 -7.68 -2.83 20.48
C GLU A 44 -8.20 -1.53 19.87
N ILE A 45 -7.34 -0.82 19.15
CA ILE A 45 -7.69 0.41 18.45
C ILE A 45 -8.78 0.16 17.40
N ALA A 46 -8.63 -0.90 16.60
CA ALA A 46 -9.59 -1.24 15.56
C ALA A 46 -10.97 -1.62 16.10
N ARG A 47 -11.02 -2.28 17.26
CA ARG A 47 -12.30 -2.63 17.92
C ARG A 47 -12.99 -1.42 18.52
N ARG A 48 -12.22 -0.51 19.12
CA ARG A 48 -12.74 0.70 19.75
C ARG A 48 -13.21 1.70 18.70
N ASP A 49 -12.45 1.85 17.64
CA ASP A 49 -12.60 2.90 16.66
C ASP A 49 -12.23 2.38 15.25
N PRO A 50 -13.12 1.62 14.60
CA PRO A 50 -12.80 0.93 13.35
C PRO A 50 -12.28 1.88 12.26
N PRO A 51 -11.06 1.65 11.74
CA PRO A 51 -10.54 2.44 10.63
C PRO A 51 -11.19 2.04 9.31
N ASP A 52 -11.01 2.88 8.30
CA ASP A 52 -11.43 2.59 6.93
C ASP A 52 -10.45 1.66 6.22
N LEU A 53 -9.18 1.66 6.65
CA LEU A 53 -8.12 0.80 6.13
C LEU A 53 -7.05 0.59 7.20
N ILE A 54 -6.42 -0.58 7.19
CA ILE A 54 -5.29 -0.92 8.07
C ILE A 54 -4.04 -1.13 7.21
N SER A 55 -2.98 -0.39 7.52
CA SER A 55 -1.64 -0.60 6.97
C SER A 55 -0.84 -1.42 7.97
N LEU A 56 -0.44 -2.63 7.61
CA LEU A 56 0.06 -3.63 8.54
C LEU A 56 1.44 -4.15 8.13
N ASP A 57 2.41 -4.04 9.05
CA ASP A 57 3.67 -4.76 8.94
C ASP A 57 3.48 -6.20 9.46
N LEU A 58 3.93 -7.18 8.68
CA LEU A 58 3.81 -8.59 9.05
C LEU A 58 4.86 -9.02 10.07
N ILE A 59 6.01 -8.40 10.08
CA ILE A 59 7.16 -8.81 10.89
C ILE A 59 7.33 -7.83 12.04
N MET A 60 6.78 -8.19 13.18
CA MET A 60 6.87 -7.42 14.41
C MET A 60 7.17 -8.34 15.59
N PRO A 61 7.95 -7.88 16.58
CA PRO A 61 8.11 -8.63 17.84
C PRO A 61 6.79 -8.68 18.62
N ARG A 62 6.66 -9.64 19.52
CA ARG A 62 5.48 -9.89 20.38
C ARG A 62 4.29 -10.48 19.62
N HIS A 63 3.44 -9.64 19.01
CA HIS A 63 2.29 -10.10 18.23
C HIS A 63 2.53 -9.80 16.77
N SER A 64 2.88 -10.82 16.01
CA SER A 64 3.20 -10.66 14.60
C SER A 64 2.02 -10.09 13.79
N GLY A 65 2.33 -9.37 12.72
CA GLY A 65 1.32 -8.86 11.83
C GLY A 65 0.48 -9.95 11.18
N ALA A 66 1.09 -11.11 10.90
CA ALA A 66 0.36 -12.27 10.38
C ALA A 66 -0.72 -12.74 11.35
N ARG A 67 -0.40 -12.82 12.63
CA ARG A 67 -1.37 -13.18 13.68
C ARG A 67 -2.44 -12.10 13.83
N CYS A 68 -2.05 -10.84 13.81
CA CYS A 68 -2.98 -9.71 13.84
C CYS A 68 -3.97 -9.79 12.67
N TYR A 69 -3.49 -10.03 11.47
CA TYR A 69 -4.32 -10.22 10.28
C TYR A 69 -5.33 -11.36 10.48
N HIS A 70 -4.87 -12.49 10.99
CA HIS A 70 -5.72 -13.65 11.26
C HIS A 70 -6.81 -13.33 12.29
N ASP A 71 -6.47 -12.62 13.38
CA ASP A 71 -7.42 -12.19 14.40
C ASP A 71 -8.43 -11.17 13.87
N LEU A 72 -8.00 -10.28 12.98
CA LEU A 72 -8.90 -9.35 12.26
C LEU A 72 -9.94 -10.11 11.42
N GLN A 73 -9.52 -11.17 10.74
CA GLN A 73 -10.42 -11.99 9.91
C GLN A 73 -11.45 -12.76 10.72
N LYS A 74 -11.18 -13.06 11.97
CA LYS A 74 -12.13 -13.74 12.89
C LYS A 74 -13.25 -12.81 13.38
N ASP A 75 -13.01 -11.52 13.43
CA ASP A 75 -14.02 -10.53 13.82
C ASP A 75 -14.81 -10.08 12.60
N LYS A 76 -16.10 -10.39 12.58
CA LYS A 76 -17.00 -10.09 11.43
C LYS A 76 -17.03 -8.62 11.06
N ARG A 77 -16.82 -7.71 12.01
CA ARG A 77 -16.81 -6.26 11.76
C ARG A 77 -15.47 -5.83 11.15
N LEU A 78 -14.39 -6.38 11.67
CA LEU A 78 -13.03 -6.02 11.26
C LEU A 78 -12.58 -6.73 9.98
N ALA A 79 -13.13 -7.91 9.68
CA ALA A 79 -12.82 -8.68 8.47
C ALA A 79 -13.16 -7.93 7.17
N LYS A 80 -14.06 -6.97 7.23
CA LYS A 80 -14.46 -6.15 6.08
C LYS A 80 -13.49 -5.00 5.78
N ILE A 81 -12.63 -4.66 6.74
CA ILE A 81 -11.68 -3.56 6.57
C ILE A 81 -10.54 -4.00 5.63
N PRO A 82 -10.29 -3.27 4.55
CA PRO A 82 -9.17 -3.60 3.67
C PRO A 82 -7.84 -3.46 4.39
N VAL A 83 -6.92 -4.37 4.14
CA VAL A 83 -5.59 -4.39 4.74
C VAL A 83 -4.54 -4.19 3.67
N LEU A 84 -3.71 -3.17 3.86
CA LEU A 84 -2.51 -2.95 3.05
C LEU A 84 -1.31 -3.53 3.81
N ILE A 85 -0.67 -4.54 3.24
CA ILE A 85 0.50 -5.16 3.83
C ILE A 85 1.76 -4.43 3.35
N VAL A 86 2.52 -3.88 4.30
CA VAL A 86 3.76 -3.15 4.03
C VAL A 86 4.87 -3.77 4.88
N THR A 87 5.71 -4.59 4.27
CA THR A 87 6.72 -5.35 5.01
C THR A 87 7.99 -5.55 4.18
N GLY A 88 9.12 -5.73 4.88
CA GLY A 88 10.38 -6.14 4.25
C GLY A 88 10.56 -7.66 4.36
N HIS A 89 11.08 -8.29 3.32
CA HIS A 89 11.50 -9.70 3.29
C HIS A 89 10.46 -10.73 3.79
N ALA A 90 9.18 -10.47 3.59
CA ALA A 90 8.10 -11.33 4.09
C ALA A 90 8.19 -12.77 3.55
N ARG A 91 8.64 -12.94 2.32
CA ARG A 91 8.78 -14.26 1.68
C ARG A 91 9.77 -15.16 2.38
N ASP A 92 10.81 -14.57 2.96
CA ASP A 92 11.91 -15.33 3.59
C ASP A 92 11.58 -15.75 5.02
N GLN A 93 10.66 -15.04 5.68
CA GLN A 93 10.38 -15.23 7.11
C GLN A 93 9.03 -15.89 7.41
N LEU A 94 8.05 -15.75 6.55
CA LEU A 94 6.70 -16.30 6.76
C LEU A 94 6.46 -17.67 6.13
N GLY A 95 7.37 -18.14 5.31
CA GLY A 95 7.08 -19.30 4.49
C GLY A 95 6.13 -18.95 3.33
N ARG A 96 6.35 -19.58 2.21
CA ARG A 96 5.65 -19.30 0.96
C ARG A 96 4.14 -19.54 1.04
N ALA A 97 3.73 -20.59 1.76
CA ALA A 97 2.33 -20.98 1.89
C ALA A 97 1.50 -19.97 2.70
N ASP A 98 2.05 -19.50 3.82
CA ASP A 98 1.38 -18.52 4.69
C ASP A 98 1.22 -17.17 3.99
N PHE A 99 2.24 -16.77 3.23
CA PHE A 99 2.20 -15.55 2.44
C PHE A 99 1.15 -15.63 1.32
N GLU A 100 1.07 -16.74 0.60
CA GLU A 100 0.07 -16.95 -0.44
C GLU A 100 -1.35 -16.96 0.12
N GLU A 101 -1.58 -17.63 1.25
CA GLU A 101 -2.87 -17.62 1.92
C GLU A 101 -3.32 -16.22 2.31
N MET A 102 -2.42 -15.41 2.87
CA MET A 102 -2.71 -14.04 3.26
C MET A 102 -3.01 -13.12 2.07
N THR A 103 -2.30 -13.28 0.96
CA THR A 103 -2.49 -12.45 -0.23
C THR A 103 -3.69 -12.86 -1.07
N MET A 104 -4.12 -14.12 -0.97
CA MET A 104 -5.26 -14.67 -1.72
C MET A 104 -6.60 -14.54 -0.98
N SER A 105 -6.60 -14.35 0.32
CA SER A 105 -7.80 -14.47 1.18
C SER A 105 -8.63 -13.20 1.33
N GLY A 106 -8.30 -12.09 0.68
CA GLY A 106 -9.10 -10.88 0.86
C GLY A 106 -8.67 -9.69 0.01
N PRO A 107 -9.43 -8.58 0.05
CA PRO A 107 -9.05 -7.36 -0.65
C PRO A 107 -7.83 -6.74 0.03
N GLY A 108 -6.66 -7.09 -0.42
CA GLY A 108 -5.41 -6.57 0.09
C GLY A 108 -4.43 -6.26 -1.03
N ILE A 109 -3.57 -5.30 -0.78
CA ILE A 109 -2.41 -5.00 -1.61
C ILE A 109 -1.18 -5.24 -0.75
N TYR A 110 -0.15 -5.75 -1.39
CA TYR A 110 1.15 -5.96 -0.76
C TYR A 110 2.16 -4.95 -1.30
N LEU A 111 2.87 -4.28 -0.40
CA LEU A 111 4.00 -3.42 -0.72
C LEU A 111 5.25 -3.88 0.03
N GLU A 112 6.36 -3.98 -0.68
CA GLU A 112 7.64 -4.33 -0.09
C GLU A 112 8.42 -3.06 0.27
N LYS A 113 8.97 -3.02 1.49
CA LYS A 113 9.84 -1.93 1.95
C LYS A 113 11.18 -1.95 1.20
N PRO A 114 11.78 -0.80 0.88
CA PRO A 114 11.29 0.56 1.14
C PRO A 114 10.21 1.01 0.17
N VAL A 115 9.18 1.68 0.67
CA VAL A 115 8.10 2.23 -0.15
C VAL A 115 8.25 3.74 -0.27
N SER A 116 7.96 4.29 -1.45
CA SER A 116 7.87 5.74 -1.62
C SER A 116 6.53 6.26 -1.07
N PRO A 117 6.46 7.53 -0.61
CA PRO A 117 5.20 8.11 -0.15
C PRO A 117 4.10 8.03 -1.22
N ASP A 118 4.44 8.30 -2.47
CA ASP A 118 3.50 8.29 -3.59
C ASP A 118 2.94 6.89 -3.85
N SER A 119 3.77 5.87 -3.85
CA SER A 119 3.34 4.47 -4.01
C SER A 119 2.44 4.02 -2.87
N TYR A 120 2.78 4.41 -1.65
CA TYR A 120 2.03 4.08 -0.45
C TYR A 120 0.64 4.72 -0.46
N VAL A 121 0.57 6.02 -0.71
CA VAL A 121 -0.69 6.77 -0.79
C VAL A 121 -1.56 6.27 -1.95
N SER A 122 -0.96 5.96 -3.09
CA SER A 122 -1.67 5.40 -4.25
C SER A 122 -2.31 4.05 -3.92
N ALA A 123 -1.59 3.19 -3.22
CA ALA A 123 -2.12 1.89 -2.79
C ALA A 123 -3.30 2.05 -1.81
N VAL A 124 -3.20 2.98 -0.86
CA VAL A 124 -4.28 3.30 0.08
C VAL A 124 -5.51 3.80 -0.66
N ARG A 125 -5.36 4.74 -1.57
CA ARG A 125 -6.47 5.26 -2.39
C ARG A 125 -7.13 4.17 -3.23
N LYS A 126 -6.34 3.32 -3.82
CA LYS A 126 -6.83 2.20 -4.62
C LYS A 126 -7.68 1.24 -3.80
N LEU A 127 -7.23 0.86 -2.62
CA LEU A 127 -7.97 -0.02 -1.71
C LEU A 127 -9.27 0.63 -1.19
N LEU A 128 -9.28 1.94 -1.02
CA LEU A 128 -10.45 2.69 -0.57
C LEU A 128 -11.42 3.07 -1.71
N GLY A 129 -11.08 2.73 -2.96
CA GLY A 129 -11.87 3.13 -4.12
C GLY A 129 -11.86 4.64 -4.39
N LEU A 130 -10.83 5.34 -3.93
CA LEU A 130 -10.67 6.79 -4.07
C LEU A 130 -9.80 7.18 -5.26
N GLU A 131 -9.59 6.28 -6.21
CA GLU A 131 -8.86 6.62 -7.43
C GLU A 131 -9.61 7.75 -8.15
N THR A 132 -8.96 8.90 -8.21
CA THR A 132 -9.52 10.03 -8.94
C THR A 132 -9.49 9.75 -10.45
N PRO A 133 -10.48 10.27 -11.20
CA PRO A 133 -10.47 10.18 -12.67
C PRO A 133 -9.20 10.77 -13.31
N ALA A 134 -8.33 11.41 -12.52
CA ALA A 134 -7.02 11.91 -12.96
C ALA A 134 -6.00 10.81 -13.24
N SER A 135 -6.27 9.56 -12.87
CA SER A 135 -5.52 8.40 -13.35
C SER A 135 -6.01 7.90 -14.71
N LYS A 136 -6.50 8.79 -15.54
CA LYS A 136 -6.59 8.51 -16.98
C LYS A 136 -5.23 8.04 -17.45
N PRO A 137 -5.18 6.96 -18.25
CA PRO A 137 -3.93 6.60 -18.88
C PRO A 137 -3.36 7.85 -19.53
N PRO A 138 -2.05 8.09 -19.42
CA PRO A 138 -1.46 9.30 -19.95
C PRO A 138 -1.88 9.47 -21.41
N SER A 139 -2.28 10.66 -21.77
CA SER A 139 -2.64 10.96 -23.16
C SER A 139 -1.48 10.61 -24.09
N ALA A 140 -1.77 10.32 -25.33
CA ALA A 140 -0.73 10.04 -26.33
C ALA A 140 0.36 11.12 -26.36
N GLY A 141 0.01 12.37 -26.08
CA GLY A 141 0.97 13.48 -25.95
C GLY A 141 1.88 13.36 -24.74
N GLN A 142 1.32 12.97 -23.58
CA GLN A 142 2.10 12.74 -22.36
C GLN A 142 3.02 11.54 -22.49
N LEU A 143 2.54 10.45 -23.08
CA LEU A 143 3.37 9.27 -23.37
C LEU A 143 4.52 9.61 -24.32
N ARG A 144 4.27 10.42 -25.35
CA ARG A 144 5.31 10.88 -26.27
C ARG A 144 6.36 11.74 -25.58
N SER A 145 5.93 12.65 -24.67
CA SER A 145 6.85 13.47 -23.89
C SER A 145 7.70 12.64 -22.95
N GLN A 146 7.09 11.71 -22.22
CA GLN A 146 7.81 10.79 -21.33
C GLN A 146 8.78 9.89 -22.11
N LEU A 147 8.34 9.38 -23.23
CA LEU A 147 9.17 8.55 -24.12
C LEU A 147 10.33 9.37 -24.69
N SER A 148 10.08 10.60 -25.09
CA SER A 148 11.11 11.51 -25.62
C SER A 148 12.17 11.83 -24.56
N GLU A 149 11.76 12.09 -23.31
CA GLU A 149 12.70 12.30 -22.20
C GLU A 149 13.52 11.05 -21.89
N ALA A 150 12.87 9.90 -21.86
CA ALA A 150 13.55 8.62 -21.62
C ALA A 150 14.55 8.29 -22.74
N LEU A 151 14.20 8.60 -23.99
CA LEU A 151 15.03 8.34 -25.14
C LEU A 151 16.18 9.36 -25.31
N ALA A 152 16.04 10.57 -24.79
CA ALA A 152 17.08 11.60 -24.86
C ALA A 152 18.37 11.20 -24.12
N GLY A 153 18.26 10.33 -23.10
CA GLY A 153 19.40 9.77 -22.38
C GLY A 153 19.82 8.36 -22.82
N ALA A 154 19.16 7.78 -23.81
CA ALA A 154 19.39 6.41 -24.25
C ALA A 154 20.46 6.32 -25.35
N ASP A 155 21.22 5.23 -25.35
CA ASP A 155 22.18 4.92 -26.40
C ASP A 155 21.48 4.45 -27.68
N GLU A 156 22.23 4.41 -28.78
CA GLU A 156 21.72 4.03 -30.09
C GLU A 156 21.11 2.61 -30.09
N GLU A 157 21.69 1.69 -29.35
CA GLU A 157 21.23 0.31 -29.28
C GLU A 157 19.88 0.21 -28.58
N THR A 158 19.69 0.94 -27.47
CA THR A 158 18.42 1.04 -26.76
C THR A 158 17.34 1.66 -27.65
N LEU A 159 17.68 2.69 -28.41
CA LEU A 159 16.77 3.32 -29.36
C LEU A 159 16.32 2.34 -30.46
N LYS A 160 17.22 1.54 -30.98
CA LYS A 160 16.88 0.50 -31.97
C LYS A 160 15.94 -0.55 -31.41
N ARG A 161 16.20 -1.03 -30.19
CA ARG A 161 15.32 -2.00 -29.52
C ARG A 161 13.91 -1.45 -29.28
N ALA A 162 13.82 -0.19 -28.84
CA ALA A 162 12.54 0.48 -28.65
C ALA A 162 11.77 0.63 -29.97
N LEU A 163 12.46 0.97 -31.02
CA LEU A 163 11.87 1.12 -32.35
C LEU A 163 11.34 -0.21 -32.91
N ASP A 164 12.11 -1.29 -32.73
CA ASP A 164 11.70 -2.63 -33.14
C ASP A 164 10.48 -3.14 -32.34
N ALA A 165 10.43 -2.84 -31.05
CA ALA A 165 9.28 -3.16 -30.22
C ALA A 165 8.00 -2.42 -30.66
N ILE A 166 8.12 -1.17 -31.09
CA ILE A 166 6.99 -0.36 -31.56
C ILE A 166 6.50 -0.84 -32.93
N ARG A 167 7.38 -1.32 -33.79
CA ARG A 167 7.04 -1.83 -35.13
C ARG A 167 6.32 -3.19 -35.10
N GLY A 168 6.20 -3.84 -33.95
CA GLY A 168 5.22 -4.89 -33.73
C GLY A 168 5.38 -6.16 -34.57
N LYS A 169 6.54 -6.73 -34.52
CA LYS A 169 6.69 -8.11 -34.99
C LYS A 169 7.04 -9.02 -33.85
#